data_1199db074f20852def027293f58afc23
#
_entry.id   1199db074f20852def027293f58afc23
#
_cell.length_a   1.000
_cell.length_b   1.000
_cell.length_c   1.000
_cell.angle_alpha   90.00
_cell.angle_beta   90.00
_cell.angle_gamma   90.00
#
_symmetry.space_group_name_H-M   'P 1'
#
loop_
_entity.id
_entity.type
_entity.pdbx_description
1 polymer ?
#
loop_
_entity_poly.entity_id
_entity_poly.type
_entity_poly.pdbx_seq_one_letter_code
_entity_poly.pdbx_strand_id
1 'polypeptide(L)'
;MTLTATRSDAKVARDPRVALPFDEIAERLRGLNLPDVDVVYGIATGGVVPASLVAYRLGKPLELIAINYRREDNSPQRPSPELLMPTWPPAPGTRMLLVDDVSVTGKTMQLARDTVLAGCDVTTLVMKGRADIVAFPEVATCVAWPWKLNTEATA
;
A
#
# COMPACT_ATOMS: atom_id res chain seq x y z
N MET A 1 -56.82 -5.16 -18.05
CA MET A 1 -56.02 -4.93 -16.85
C MET A 1 -54.58 -4.96 -17.26
N THR A 2 -53.95 -3.79 -17.36
CA THR A 2 -52.58 -3.60 -17.79
C THR A 2 -51.72 -3.44 -16.55
N LEU A 3 -50.89 -4.44 -16.28
CA LEU A 3 -49.88 -4.36 -15.20
C LEU A 3 -48.69 -3.58 -15.72
N THR A 4 -48.59 -2.35 -15.25
CA THR A 4 -47.37 -1.51 -15.47
C THR A 4 -46.33 -1.93 -14.46
N ALA A 5 -45.30 -2.62 -14.93
CA ALA A 5 -44.13 -2.92 -14.14
C ALA A 5 -43.31 -1.63 -13.97
N THR A 6 -43.30 -1.08 -12.77
CA THR A 6 -42.41 0.01 -12.38
C THR A 6 -40.99 -0.54 -12.29
N ARG A 7 -40.16 -0.19 -13.26
CA ARG A 7 -38.72 -0.37 -13.16
C ARG A 7 -38.21 0.52 -12.02
N SER A 8 -37.83 -0.11 -10.95
CA SER A 8 -37.05 0.54 -9.90
C SER A 8 -35.67 0.87 -10.47
N ASP A 9 -35.43 2.14 -10.76
CA ASP A 9 -34.10 2.65 -11.04
C ASP A 9 -33.29 2.60 -9.75
N ALA A 10 -32.72 1.44 -9.45
CA ALA A 10 -31.70 1.32 -8.44
C ALA A 10 -30.49 2.13 -8.92
N LYS A 11 -30.32 3.32 -8.38
CA LYS A 11 -29.18 4.18 -8.58
C LYS A 11 -27.94 3.41 -8.10
N VAL A 12 -27.19 2.85 -9.03
CA VAL A 12 -25.90 2.21 -8.74
C VAL A 12 -25.06 3.30 -8.10
N ALA A 13 -24.82 3.19 -6.80
CA ALA A 13 -23.96 4.11 -6.07
C ALA A 13 -22.57 4.01 -6.70
N ARG A 14 -22.09 5.12 -7.28
CA ARG A 14 -20.73 5.19 -7.78
C ARG A 14 -19.78 5.01 -6.59
N ASP A 15 -18.83 4.10 -6.74
CA ASP A 15 -17.75 3.91 -5.78
C ASP A 15 -17.06 5.28 -5.53
N PRO A 16 -17.02 5.78 -4.28
CA PRO A 16 -16.41 7.07 -3.97
C PRO A 16 -14.89 7.06 -4.07
N ARG A 17 -14.28 5.90 -4.34
CA ARG A 17 -12.83 5.75 -4.48
C ARG A 17 -12.33 6.35 -5.79
N VAL A 18 -11.17 7.00 -5.73
CA VAL A 18 -10.44 7.45 -6.92
C VAL A 18 -9.75 6.25 -7.56
N ALA A 19 -9.95 6.04 -8.85
CA ALA A 19 -9.19 5.06 -9.63
C ALA A 19 -7.88 5.71 -10.11
N LEU A 20 -6.74 5.13 -9.74
CA LEU A 20 -5.43 5.48 -10.27
C LEU A 20 -4.99 4.39 -11.25
N PRO A 21 -4.83 4.70 -12.54
CA PRO A 21 -4.35 3.74 -13.52
C PRO A 21 -2.92 3.28 -13.21
N PHE A 22 -2.59 2.05 -13.58
CA PHE A 22 -1.27 1.47 -13.30
C PHE A 22 -0.13 2.26 -13.94
N ASP A 23 -0.31 2.75 -15.16
CA ASP A 23 0.66 3.58 -15.87
C ASP A 23 0.93 4.91 -15.17
N GLU A 24 -0.11 5.56 -14.63
CA GLU A 24 0.04 6.78 -13.82
C GLU A 24 0.85 6.51 -12.55
N ILE A 25 0.57 5.39 -11.87
CA ILE A 25 1.33 4.99 -10.68
C ILE A 25 2.79 4.72 -11.02
N ALA A 26 3.03 3.97 -12.09
CA ALA A 26 4.39 3.65 -12.54
C ALA A 26 5.17 4.92 -12.93
N GLU A 27 4.53 5.86 -13.62
CA GLU A 27 5.11 7.15 -13.98
C GLU A 27 5.46 7.98 -12.74
N ARG A 28 4.53 8.06 -11.79
CA ARG A 28 4.74 8.78 -10.53
C ARG A 28 5.91 8.20 -9.74
N LEU A 29 5.96 6.89 -9.59
CA LEU A 29 7.07 6.22 -8.89
C LEU A 29 8.41 6.43 -9.61
N ARG A 30 8.40 6.48 -10.94
CA ARG A 30 9.60 6.75 -11.73
C ARG A 30 10.15 8.17 -11.52
N GLY A 31 9.27 9.13 -11.28
CA GLY A 31 9.63 10.54 -11.07
C GLY A 31 10.03 10.91 -9.64
N LEU A 32 9.84 10.03 -8.65
CA LEU A 32 10.18 10.33 -7.25
C LEU A 32 11.70 10.47 -7.04
N ASN A 33 12.08 11.41 -6.18
CA ASN A 33 13.43 11.47 -5.65
C ASN A 33 13.57 10.46 -4.51
N LEU A 34 14.21 9.34 -4.79
CA LEU A 34 14.38 8.24 -3.83
C LEU A 34 15.81 8.23 -3.28
N PRO A 35 16.00 7.86 -1.99
CA PRO A 35 17.32 7.75 -1.40
C PRO A 35 18.12 6.57 -1.99
N ASP A 36 19.44 6.64 -1.88
CA ASP A 36 20.27 5.46 -2.10
C ASP A 36 20.12 4.50 -0.93
N VAL A 37 19.69 3.27 -1.23
CA VAL A 37 19.43 2.22 -0.26
C VAL A 37 20.09 0.91 -0.66
N ASP A 38 20.22 0.01 0.28
CA ASP A 38 20.82 -1.32 0.04
C ASP A 38 19.76 -2.33 -0.34
N VAL A 39 18.52 -2.16 0.14
CA VAL A 39 17.40 -3.08 -0.06
C VAL A 39 16.07 -2.33 0.02
N VAL A 40 15.06 -2.86 -0.69
CA VAL A 40 13.66 -2.41 -0.60
C VAL A 40 12.86 -3.46 0.14
N TYR A 41 12.11 -3.04 1.14
CA TYR A 41 11.14 -3.87 1.87
C TYR A 41 9.72 -3.45 1.53
N GLY A 42 8.88 -4.41 1.15
CA GLY A 42 7.45 -4.19 0.94
C GLY A 42 6.63 -4.79 2.07
N ILE A 43 5.63 -4.04 2.54
CA ILE A 43 4.66 -4.57 3.50
C ILE A 43 3.56 -5.30 2.70
N ALA A 44 3.52 -6.61 2.84
CA ALA A 44 2.51 -7.41 2.17
C ALA A 44 1.15 -7.30 2.91
N THR A 45 0.06 -7.30 2.16
CA THR A 45 -0.01 -7.47 0.70
C THR A 45 -0.03 -6.15 -0.08
N GLY A 46 -0.52 -5.08 0.46
CA GLY A 46 -0.74 -3.80 -0.23
C GLY A 46 0.52 -3.17 -0.82
N GLY A 47 1.65 -3.31 -0.13
CA GLY A 47 2.93 -2.76 -0.56
C GLY A 47 3.71 -3.61 -1.57
N VAL A 48 3.25 -4.81 -1.93
CA VAL A 48 4.00 -5.72 -2.81
C VAL A 48 4.25 -5.12 -4.18
N VAL A 49 3.22 -4.61 -4.84
CA VAL A 49 3.35 -4.04 -6.19
C VAL A 49 4.19 -2.77 -6.19
N PRO A 50 3.90 -1.76 -5.37
CA PRO A 50 4.72 -0.55 -5.36
C PRO A 50 6.17 -0.82 -4.94
N ALA A 51 6.43 -1.70 -3.99
CA ALA A 51 7.79 -2.08 -3.60
C ALA A 51 8.53 -2.78 -4.74
N SER A 52 7.86 -3.64 -5.50
CA SER A 52 8.45 -4.32 -6.66
C SER A 52 8.86 -3.33 -7.75
N LEU A 53 8.02 -2.35 -8.06
CA LEU A 53 8.32 -1.30 -9.04
C LEU A 53 9.51 -0.44 -8.61
N VAL A 54 9.56 -0.09 -7.33
CA VAL A 54 10.65 0.72 -6.76
C VAL A 54 11.96 -0.07 -6.73
N ALA A 55 11.94 -1.33 -6.29
CA ALA A 55 13.11 -2.20 -6.27
C ALA A 55 13.70 -2.39 -7.67
N TYR A 56 12.83 -2.62 -8.66
CA TYR A 56 13.24 -2.71 -10.06
C TYR A 56 13.91 -1.42 -10.55
N ARG A 57 13.28 -0.27 -10.28
CA ARG A 57 13.83 1.04 -10.66
C ARG A 57 15.20 1.29 -10.03
N LEU A 58 15.37 0.96 -8.77
CA LEU A 58 16.63 1.18 -8.04
C LEU A 58 17.69 0.11 -8.31
N GLY A 59 17.32 -1.00 -8.96
CA GLY A 59 18.21 -2.15 -9.15
C GLY A 59 18.64 -2.78 -7.82
N LYS A 60 17.73 -2.82 -6.83
CA LYS A 60 17.99 -3.32 -5.47
C LYS A 60 17.17 -4.57 -5.17
N PRO A 61 17.65 -5.43 -4.25
CA PRO A 61 16.88 -6.57 -3.78
C PRO A 61 15.55 -6.14 -3.19
N LEU A 62 14.52 -7.00 -3.34
CA LEU A 62 13.21 -6.86 -2.72
C LEU A 62 13.02 -7.92 -1.65
N GLU A 63 12.66 -7.50 -0.47
CA GLU A 63 12.22 -8.34 0.64
C GLU A 63 10.79 -7.96 1.05
N LEU A 64 10.07 -8.90 1.64
CA LEU A 64 8.69 -8.68 2.06
C LEU A 64 8.52 -8.92 3.57
N ILE A 65 7.70 -8.07 4.19
CA ILE A 65 7.24 -8.25 5.57
C ILE A 65 5.72 -8.41 5.54
N ALA A 66 5.21 -9.54 6.01
CA ALA A 66 3.77 -9.75 6.08
C ALA A 66 3.22 -9.24 7.41
N ILE A 67 2.42 -8.18 7.34
CA ILE A 67 1.74 -7.58 8.49
C ILE A 67 0.25 -7.50 8.20
N ASN A 68 -0.58 -7.95 9.14
CA ASN A 68 -2.02 -7.82 9.05
C ASN A 68 -2.53 -6.86 10.13
N TYR A 69 -3.18 -5.79 9.70
CA TYR A 69 -3.81 -4.81 10.58
C TYR A 69 -5.17 -4.35 10.07
N ARG A 70 -5.28 -4.13 8.76
CA ARG A 70 -6.45 -3.52 8.14
C ARG A 70 -7.09 -4.42 7.11
N ARG A 71 -8.40 -4.20 6.89
CA ARG A 71 -9.15 -4.76 5.77
C ARG A 71 -8.86 -3.97 4.49
N GLU A 72 -9.36 -4.45 3.38
CA GLU A 72 -9.22 -3.77 2.08
C GLU A 72 -9.81 -2.36 2.04
N ASP A 73 -10.85 -2.10 2.84
CA ASP A 73 -11.47 -0.78 3.02
C ASP A 73 -10.69 0.16 3.95
N ASN A 74 -9.49 -0.26 4.39
CA ASN A 74 -8.64 0.42 5.37
C ASN A 74 -9.21 0.51 6.80
N SER A 75 -10.33 -0.15 7.12
CA SER A 75 -10.78 -0.27 8.48
C SER A 75 -9.89 -1.20 9.29
N PRO A 76 -9.69 -0.97 10.60
CA PRO A 76 -8.93 -1.89 11.43
C PRO A 76 -9.58 -3.26 11.49
N GLN A 77 -8.84 -4.31 11.14
CA GLN A 77 -9.26 -5.70 11.29
C GLN A 77 -8.90 -6.26 12.66
N ARG A 78 -7.85 -5.71 13.26
CA ARG A 78 -7.29 -6.11 14.56
C ARG A 78 -7.08 -4.88 15.43
N PRO A 79 -6.99 -5.02 16.75
CA PRO A 79 -6.70 -3.91 17.66
C PRO A 79 -5.35 -3.24 17.37
N SER A 80 -4.38 -4.02 16.89
CA SER A 80 -3.03 -3.57 16.53
C SER A 80 -2.52 -4.37 15.33
N PRO A 81 -1.51 -3.83 14.59
CA PRO A 81 -0.85 -4.60 13.54
C PRO A 81 -0.13 -5.83 14.12
N GLU A 82 -0.11 -6.92 13.36
CA GLU A 82 0.47 -8.18 13.76
C GLU A 82 1.37 -8.73 12.65
N LEU A 83 2.59 -9.12 13.03
CA LEU A 83 3.52 -9.79 12.13
C LEU A 83 3.05 -11.22 11.88
N LEU A 84 2.84 -11.58 10.61
CA LEU A 84 2.27 -12.87 10.23
C LEU A 84 3.30 -13.94 9.91
N MET A 85 4.50 -13.55 9.55
CA MET A 85 5.55 -14.47 9.15
C MET A 85 6.87 -14.13 9.83
N PRO A 86 7.67 -15.15 10.21
CA PRO A 86 9.06 -14.94 10.58
C PRO A 86 9.79 -14.28 9.40
N THR A 87 10.51 -13.22 9.66
CA THR A 87 11.34 -12.53 8.67
C THR A 87 12.76 -12.46 9.21
N TRP A 88 13.72 -12.76 8.35
CA TRP A 88 15.13 -12.65 8.73
C TRP A 88 15.48 -11.15 8.85
N PRO A 89 15.94 -10.69 10.02
CA PRO A 89 16.32 -9.31 10.17
C PRO A 89 17.57 -9.01 9.31
N PRO A 90 17.60 -7.85 8.64
CA PRO A 90 18.79 -7.40 7.95
C PRO A 90 19.91 -7.06 8.94
N ALA A 91 21.14 -6.97 8.44
CA ALA A 91 22.27 -6.56 9.26
C ALA A 91 22.04 -5.13 9.80
N PRO A 92 22.48 -4.85 11.05
CA PRO A 92 22.41 -3.50 11.62
C PRO A 92 23.10 -2.48 10.70
N GLY A 93 22.51 -1.28 10.59
CA GLY A 93 23.01 -0.21 9.75
C GLY A 93 22.65 -0.33 8.26
N THR A 94 21.98 -1.40 7.84
CA THR A 94 21.46 -1.53 6.47
C THR A 94 20.53 -0.36 6.16
N ARG A 95 20.77 0.30 5.02
CA ARG A 95 19.89 1.37 4.51
C ARG A 95 18.78 0.74 3.70
N MET A 96 17.55 1.10 4.02
CA MET A 96 16.40 0.50 3.35
C MET A 96 15.28 1.47 3.08
N LEU A 97 14.51 1.15 2.06
CA LEU A 97 13.25 1.79 1.74
C LEU A 97 12.11 0.85 2.11
N LEU A 98 11.30 1.23 3.09
CA LEU A 98 10.12 0.48 3.51
C LEU A 98 8.89 1.03 2.78
N VAL A 99 8.22 0.19 2.01
CA VAL A 99 7.15 0.59 1.08
C VAL A 99 5.82 -0.07 1.46
N ASP A 100 4.77 0.73 1.48
CA ASP A 100 3.38 0.27 1.58
C ASP A 100 2.49 1.06 0.61
N ASP A 101 1.25 0.60 0.41
CA ASP A 101 0.29 1.34 -0.42
C ASP A 101 -0.32 2.52 0.35
N VAL A 102 -0.81 2.30 1.57
CA VAL A 102 -1.48 3.31 2.39
C VAL A 102 -1.00 3.25 3.84
N SER A 103 -0.66 4.40 4.40
CA SER A 103 -0.39 4.55 5.83
C SER A 103 -1.33 5.60 6.43
N VAL A 104 -2.27 5.16 7.26
CA VAL A 104 -3.24 6.06 7.92
C VAL A 104 -2.68 6.56 9.26
N THR A 105 -2.32 5.66 10.15
CA THR A 105 -1.82 5.96 11.50
C THR A 105 -0.31 5.78 11.65
N GLY A 106 0.34 5.10 10.71
CA GLY A 106 1.74 4.74 10.78
C GLY A 106 2.06 3.52 11.65
N LYS A 107 1.06 2.91 12.29
CA LYS A 107 1.27 1.76 13.21
C LYS A 107 1.90 0.55 12.54
N THR A 108 1.52 0.24 11.31
CA THR A 108 2.08 -0.89 10.55
C THR A 108 3.58 -0.68 10.27
N MET A 109 3.94 0.50 9.82
CA MET A 109 5.34 0.85 9.59
C MET A 109 6.15 0.90 10.88
N GLN A 110 5.55 1.39 11.97
CA GLN A 110 6.18 1.41 13.28
C GLN A 110 6.48 0.01 13.79
N LEU A 111 5.54 -0.94 13.64
CA LEU A 111 5.78 -2.34 14.00
C LEU A 111 6.96 -2.93 13.20
N ALA A 112 7.00 -2.69 11.89
CA ALA A 112 8.11 -3.17 11.06
C ALA A 112 9.46 -2.60 11.53
N ARG A 113 9.52 -1.30 11.83
CA ARG A 113 10.73 -0.63 12.34
C ARG A 113 11.18 -1.18 13.69
N ASP A 114 10.25 -1.41 14.61
CA ASP A 114 10.56 -1.82 16.00
C ASP A 114 10.91 -3.30 16.08
N THR A 115 10.58 -4.09 15.08
CA THR A 115 10.79 -5.56 15.07
C THR A 115 11.83 -5.97 14.04
N VAL A 116 11.41 -6.24 12.82
CA VAL A 116 12.26 -6.81 11.76
C VAL A 116 13.41 -5.86 11.38
N LEU A 117 13.16 -4.57 11.37
CA LEU A 117 14.08 -3.54 10.89
C LEU A 117 14.80 -2.79 12.00
N ALA A 118 14.75 -3.30 13.24
CA ALA A 118 15.42 -2.69 14.38
C ALA A 118 16.93 -2.55 14.12
N GLY A 119 17.45 -1.34 14.38
CA GLY A 119 18.87 -1.03 14.16
C GLY A 119 19.27 -0.70 12.73
N CYS A 120 18.32 -0.61 11.81
CA CYS A 120 18.54 -0.23 10.42
C CYS A 120 18.21 1.24 10.15
N ASP A 121 18.73 1.78 9.06
CA ASP A 121 18.40 3.12 8.57
C ASP A 121 17.21 3.02 7.61
N VAL A 122 16.01 3.36 8.09
CA VAL A 122 14.75 3.15 7.39
C VAL A 122 14.18 4.46 6.90
N THR A 123 14.03 4.59 5.58
CA THR A 123 13.20 5.59 4.94
C THR A 123 11.87 4.95 4.52
N THR A 124 10.76 5.62 4.75
CA THR A 124 9.43 5.10 4.43
C THR A 124 8.85 5.75 3.18
N LEU A 125 8.20 4.93 2.34
CA LEU A 125 7.48 5.37 1.15
C LEU A 125 6.08 4.76 1.14
N VAL A 126 5.08 5.58 0.91
CA VAL A 126 3.71 5.14 0.67
C VAL A 126 3.15 5.77 -0.60
N MET A 127 2.19 5.10 -1.21
CA MET A 127 1.44 5.70 -2.30
C MET A 127 0.60 6.85 -1.76
N LYS A 128 -0.02 6.64 -0.59
CA LYS A 128 -0.90 7.63 0.05
C LYS A 128 -0.80 7.56 1.57
N GLY A 129 -0.93 8.71 2.24
CA GLY A 129 -1.01 8.79 3.69
C GLY A 129 0.22 9.42 4.34
N ARG A 130 0.77 8.78 5.38
CA ARG A 130 1.87 9.31 6.20
C ARG A 130 3.12 8.47 6.06
N ALA A 131 4.18 9.07 5.52
CA ALA A 131 5.50 8.49 5.40
C ALA A 131 6.53 9.61 5.17
N ASP A 132 7.81 9.27 5.11
CA ASP A 132 8.86 10.22 4.73
C ASP A 132 8.69 10.69 3.28
N ILE A 133 8.27 9.76 2.41
CA ILE A 133 7.97 10.03 1.00
C ILE A 133 6.55 9.56 0.70
N VAL A 134 5.75 10.42 0.07
CA VAL A 134 4.38 10.11 -0.34
C VAL A 134 4.25 10.34 -1.84
N ALA A 135 3.85 9.29 -2.58
CA ALA A 135 3.76 9.36 -4.03
C ALA A 135 2.61 10.26 -4.53
N PHE A 136 1.45 10.18 -3.87
CA PHE A 136 0.24 10.94 -4.21
C PHE A 136 -0.26 11.77 -3.03
N PRO A 137 0.48 12.80 -2.60
CA PRO A 137 0.10 13.60 -1.43
C PRO A 137 -1.18 14.41 -1.67
N GLU A 138 -1.54 14.68 -2.93
CA GLU A 138 -2.74 15.40 -3.34
C GLU A 138 -4.03 14.58 -3.22
N VAL A 139 -3.93 13.24 -3.12
CA VAL A 139 -5.10 12.36 -3.08
C VAL A 139 -5.58 12.18 -1.65
N ALA A 140 -6.67 12.84 -1.28
CA ALA A 140 -7.25 12.78 0.06
C ALA A 140 -8.24 11.61 0.27
N THR A 141 -8.91 11.16 -0.80
CA THR A 141 -9.94 10.11 -0.75
C THR A 141 -9.34 8.71 -0.84
N CYS A 142 -10.15 7.68 -0.57
CA CYS A 142 -9.74 6.30 -0.80
C CYS A 142 -9.40 6.05 -2.27
N VAL A 143 -8.48 5.14 -2.52
CA VAL A 143 -8.00 4.78 -3.87
C VAL A 143 -8.39 3.35 -4.18
N ALA A 144 -8.94 3.13 -5.37
CA ALA A 144 -9.07 1.82 -5.96
C ALA A 144 -7.76 1.47 -6.69
N TRP A 145 -6.93 0.69 -6.02
CA TRP A 145 -5.64 0.28 -6.59
C TRP A 145 -5.83 -0.78 -7.68
N PRO A 146 -5.13 -0.70 -8.83
CA PRO A 146 -5.31 -1.64 -9.93
C PRO A 146 -4.92 -3.09 -9.59
N TRP A 147 -4.13 -3.31 -8.55
CA TRP A 147 -3.75 -4.65 -8.08
C TRP A 147 -4.66 -5.24 -7.00
N LYS A 148 -5.66 -4.49 -6.53
CA LYS A 148 -6.68 -5.00 -5.60
C LYS A 148 -7.94 -5.40 -6.36
N LEU A 149 -8.43 -6.60 -6.08
CA LEU A 149 -9.69 -7.06 -6.66
C LEU A 149 -10.84 -6.19 -6.14
N ASN A 150 -11.58 -5.58 -7.04
CA ASN A 150 -12.85 -4.95 -6.71
C ASN A 150 -13.91 -6.04 -6.64
N THR A 151 -14.25 -6.49 -5.44
CA THR A 151 -15.27 -7.53 -5.21
C THR A 151 -16.69 -7.11 -5.62
N GLU A 152 -16.90 -5.86 -5.98
CA GLU A 152 -18.21 -5.33 -6.44
C GLU A 152 -18.40 -5.36 -7.96
N ALA A 153 -17.44 -5.82 -8.75
CA ALA A 153 -17.54 -5.86 -10.20
C ALA A 153 -18.03 -7.20 -10.78
N THR A 154 -18.45 -8.13 -9.92
CA THR A 154 -18.98 -9.45 -10.33
C THR A 154 -20.32 -9.70 -9.65
N ALA A 155 -21.33 -8.98 -10.09
CA ALA A 155 -22.74 -9.35 -9.89
C ALA A 155 -23.55 -8.97 -11.14
#